data_e20b289c86a6cf60dcb0b9e70bd7054a
#
_entry.id   e20b289c86a6cf60dcb0b9e70bd7054a
#
_cell.length_a   1.000
_cell.length_b   1.000
_cell.length_c   1.000
_cell.angle_alpha   90.00
_cell.angle_beta   90.00
_cell.angle_gamma   90.00
#
_symmetry.space_group_name_H-M   'P 1'
#
loop_
_entity.id
_entity.type
_entity.pdbx_description
1 polymer ?
#
loop_
_entity_poly.entity_id
_entity_poly.type
_entity_poly.pdbx_seq_one_letter_code
_entity_poly.pdbx_strand_id
1 'polypeptide(L)'
;MNNKSKIKPLPSREGLERGLNIFYTHTEELWNTWSHFGGIVLGIVFGTIFLYWCFSHANGWASAGVILYLVGMLFSYVASTVYHAISPYSKWKERLRKWDHAAIYWHIAGSYSPITLIAMREHGYWGWVLFIFVWTCAIAGTISSFHKLKSHSNLETITFVGMGLSVLLAMKPVIDALSTAAFLWVVAEGVCYITGAVFYSINKKKYMHTVFHFFVLAGSICHIIAVWDILMTYV
;
A
#
# COMPACT_ATOMS: atom_id res chain seq x y z
N MET A 1 4.19 -47.81 -27.85
CA MET A 1 3.26 -46.65 -27.78
C MET A 1 3.89 -45.56 -26.95
N ASN A 2 4.42 -44.53 -27.59
CA ASN A 2 5.23 -43.52 -26.95
C ASN A 2 4.37 -42.27 -26.69
N ASN A 3 3.81 -42.19 -25.50
CA ASN A 3 2.98 -41.04 -25.09
C ASN A 3 3.90 -39.94 -24.57
N LYS A 4 4.60 -39.26 -25.48
CA LYS A 4 5.26 -37.99 -25.13
C LYS A 4 4.17 -36.96 -24.87
N SER A 5 3.89 -36.68 -23.61
CA SER A 5 3.09 -35.52 -23.21
C SER A 5 3.70 -34.28 -23.88
N LYS A 6 3.00 -33.74 -24.86
CA LYS A 6 3.36 -32.48 -25.53
C LYS A 6 3.24 -31.37 -24.46
N ILE A 7 4.33 -31.09 -23.79
CA ILE A 7 4.46 -29.85 -23.01
C ILE A 7 4.25 -28.73 -24.01
N LYS A 8 3.11 -28.04 -23.96
CA LYS A 8 2.88 -26.86 -24.77
C LYS A 8 4.00 -25.87 -24.45
N PRO A 9 4.71 -25.34 -25.44
CA PRO A 9 5.69 -24.30 -25.20
C PRO A 9 4.99 -23.13 -24.49
N LEU A 10 5.69 -22.53 -23.56
CA LEU A 10 5.24 -21.30 -22.89
C LEU A 10 4.90 -20.27 -23.98
N PRO A 11 3.73 -19.63 -23.94
CA PRO A 11 3.36 -18.61 -24.91
C PRO A 11 4.43 -17.51 -24.92
N SER A 12 4.76 -16.99 -26.10
CA SER A 12 5.64 -15.84 -26.23
C SER A 12 5.05 -14.63 -25.50
N ARG A 13 5.89 -13.69 -25.08
CA ARG A 13 5.47 -12.44 -24.42
C ARG A 13 4.33 -11.75 -25.19
N GLU A 14 4.39 -11.71 -26.52
CA GLU A 14 3.34 -11.16 -27.38
C GLU A 14 2.04 -11.96 -27.40
N GLY A 15 2.10 -13.28 -27.25
CA GLY A 15 0.92 -14.15 -27.16
C GLY A 15 0.19 -13.99 -25.86
N LEU A 16 0.92 -13.65 -24.78
CA LEU A 16 0.39 -13.38 -23.43
C LEU A 16 -0.23 -11.97 -23.34
N GLU A 17 0.34 -10.98 -24.03
CA GLU A 17 -0.19 -9.62 -24.08
C GLU A 17 -1.53 -9.51 -24.84
N ARG A 18 -1.84 -10.43 -25.74
CA ARG A 18 -3.09 -10.46 -26.53
C ARG A 18 -4.30 -11.04 -25.83
N GLY A 19 -4.12 -11.73 -24.70
CA GLY A 19 -5.24 -12.45 -24.07
C GLY A 19 -5.35 -12.35 -22.56
N LEU A 20 -4.25 -12.06 -21.86
CA LEU A 20 -4.23 -12.02 -20.40
C LEU A 20 -3.23 -10.94 -19.94
N ASN A 21 -3.70 -10.05 -19.13
CA ASN A 21 -2.98 -8.93 -18.56
C ASN A 21 -1.60 -9.28 -17.99
N ILE A 22 -0.57 -8.62 -18.47
CA ILE A 22 0.78 -8.43 -17.98
C ILE A 22 1.32 -9.57 -17.14
N PHE A 23 2.16 -10.33 -17.77
CA PHE A 23 2.93 -11.32 -17.07
C PHE A 23 4.35 -10.78 -16.91
N TYR A 24 4.72 -10.62 -15.67
CA TYR A 24 6.10 -10.39 -15.26
C TYR A 24 6.93 -11.64 -15.55
N THR A 25 8.21 -11.50 -15.80
CA THR A 25 9.14 -12.64 -15.85
C THR A 25 9.18 -13.31 -14.48
N HIS A 26 9.60 -14.57 -14.43
CA HIS A 26 9.74 -15.29 -13.16
C HIS A 26 10.63 -14.53 -12.14
N THR A 27 11.69 -13.92 -12.61
CA THR A 27 12.59 -13.12 -11.76
C THR A 27 11.90 -11.85 -11.23
N GLU A 28 11.09 -11.17 -12.06
CA GLU A 28 10.31 -10.02 -11.60
C GLU A 28 9.27 -10.44 -10.55
N GLU A 29 8.55 -11.56 -10.76
CA GLU A 29 7.60 -12.08 -9.77
C GLU A 29 8.27 -12.45 -8.43
N LEU A 30 9.49 -13.01 -8.47
CA LEU A 30 10.27 -13.28 -7.25
C LEU A 30 10.64 -11.99 -6.52
N TRP A 31 11.16 -10.97 -7.22
CA TRP A 31 11.49 -9.70 -6.59
C TRP A 31 10.26 -8.98 -6.05
N ASN A 32 9.15 -9.00 -6.80
CA ASN A 32 7.88 -8.43 -6.36
C ASN A 32 7.36 -9.14 -5.10
N THR A 33 7.43 -10.48 -5.05
CA THR A 33 7.05 -11.27 -3.89
C THR A 33 7.90 -10.93 -2.67
N TRP A 34 9.23 -10.99 -2.80
CA TRP A 34 10.13 -10.85 -1.66
C TRP A 34 10.20 -9.41 -1.13
N SER A 35 10.10 -8.40 -2.00
CA SER A 35 10.04 -7.00 -1.56
C SER A 35 8.83 -6.74 -0.67
N HIS A 36 7.65 -7.23 -1.05
CA HIS A 36 6.44 -7.05 -0.25
C HIS A 36 6.35 -8.02 0.93
N PHE A 37 6.95 -9.20 0.85
CA PHE A 37 7.13 -10.04 2.04
C PHE A 37 7.98 -9.32 3.12
N GLY A 38 9.02 -8.57 2.71
CA GLY A 38 9.76 -7.69 3.63
C GLY A 38 8.85 -6.67 4.33
N GLY A 39 7.85 -6.13 3.62
CA GLY A 39 6.84 -5.25 4.21
C GLY A 39 5.95 -5.93 5.26
N ILE A 40 5.62 -7.23 5.06
CA ILE A 40 4.91 -8.02 6.08
C ILE A 40 5.77 -8.14 7.35
N VAL A 41 7.05 -8.46 7.20
CA VAL A 41 7.98 -8.58 8.35
C VAL A 41 8.08 -7.25 9.10
N LEU A 42 8.25 -6.12 8.38
CA LEU A 42 8.26 -4.80 9.00
C LEU A 42 6.97 -4.51 9.75
N GLY A 43 5.81 -4.77 9.13
CA GLY A 43 4.51 -4.57 9.75
C GLY A 43 4.32 -5.38 11.03
N ILE A 44 4.74 -6.64 11.05
CA ILE A 44 4.66 -7.49 12.25
C ILE A 44 5.59 -6.98 13.34
N VAL A 45 6.86 -6.71 13.03
CA VAL A 45 7.87 -6.28 14.01
C VAL A 45 7.47 -4.94 14.63
N PHE A 46 7.33 -3.90 13.81
CA PHE A 46 7.02 -2.58 14.32
C PHE A 46 5.58 -2.47 14.84
N GLY A 47 4.63 -3.20 14.24
CA GLY A 47 3.28 -3.30 14.74
C GLY A 47 3.21 -3.85 16.15
N THR A 48 3.97 -4.90 16.46
CA THR A 48 4.05 -5.45 17.80
C THR A 48 4.61 -4.43 18.80
N ILE A 49 5.67 -3.70 18.42
CA ILE A 49 6.29 -2.66 19.24
C ILE A 49 5.29 -1.52 19.50
N PHE A 50 4.61 -1.04 18.46
CA PHE A 50 3.65 0.05 18.57
C PHE A 50 2.44 -0.31 19.43
N LEU A 51 1.88 -1.51 19.23
CA LEU A 51 0.74 -1.97 20.03
C LEU A 51 1.13 -2.19 21.50
N TYR A 52 2.32 -2.77 21.74
CA TYR A 52 2.83 -2.89 23.09
C TYR A 52 2.91 -1.52 23.77
N TRP A 53 3.46 -0.50 23.07
CA TRP A 53 3.54 0.85 23.58
C TRP A 53 2.16 1.45 23.89
N CYS A 54 1.23 1.38 22.93
CA CYS A 54 -0.13 1.90 23.11
C CYS A 54 -0.87 1.24 24.27
N PHE A 55 -0.78 -0.09 24.42
CA PHE A 55 -1.45 -0.82 25.48
C PHE A 55 -0.81 -0.57 26.85
N SER A 56 0.51 -0.45 26.93
CA SER A 56 1.23 -0.17 28.17
C SER A 56 0.90 1.22 28.74
N HIS A 57 0.52 2.17 27.89
CA HIS A 57 0.09 3.51 28.28
C HIS A 57 -1.44 3.67 28.32
N ALA A 58 -2.19 2.59 28.16
CA ALA A 58 -3.66 2.56 28.17
C ALA A 58 -4.34 3.59 27.25
N ASN A 59 -3.69 3.94 26.11
CA ASN A 59 -4.22 4.91 25.16
C ASN A 59 -5.08 4.21 24.09
N GLY A 60 -6.39 4.25 24.26
CA GLY A 60 -7.34 3.59 23.34
C GLY A 60 -7.36 4.19 21.94
N TRP A 61 -7.18 5.51 21.79
CA TRP A 61 -7.16 6.17 20.50
C TRP A 61 -5.88 5.84 19.73
N ALA A 62 -4.74 5.79 20.42
CA ALA A 62 -3.49 5.38 19.84
C ALA A 62 -3.56 3.91 19.40
N SER A 63 -4.11 3.03 20.24
CA SER A 63 -4.34 1.63 19.90
C SER A 63 -5.22 1.49 18.65
N ALA A 64 -6.32 2.23 18.56
CA ALA A 64 -7.20 2.22 17.38
C ALA A 64 -6.48 2.71 16.11
N GLY A 65 -5.77 3.82 16.19
CA GLY A 65 -5.00 4.39 15.07
C GLY A 65 -3.94 3.42 14.55
N VAL A 66 -3.19 2.79 15.46
CA VAL A 66 -2.15 1.80 15.11
C VAL A 66 -2.78 0.52 14.55
N ILE A 67 -3.88 0.01 15.11
CA ILE A 67 -4.57 -1.18 14.60
C ILE A 67 -5.03 -0.95 13.16
N LEU A 68 -5.67 0.19 12.88
CA LEU A 68 -6.14 0.52 11.54
C LEU A 68 -4.98 0.68 10.55
N TYR A 69 -3.87 1.28 10.98
CA TYR A 69 -2.65 1.35 10.20
C TYR A 69 -2.13 -0.05 9.83
N LEU A 70 -2.01 -0.93 10.82
CA LEU A 70 -1.52 -2.29 10.60
C LEU A 70 -2.44 -3.12 9.72
N VAL A 71 -3.76 -2.97 9.89
CA VAL A 71 -4.74 -3.62 9.00
C VAL A 71 -4.52 -3.20 7.55
N GLY A 72 -4.39 -1.89 7.28
CA GLY A 72 -4.13 -1.39 5.93
C GLY A 72 -2.79 -1.87 5.36
N MET A 73 -1.72 -1.70 6.13
CA MET A 73 -0.36 -2.07 5.74
C MET A 73 -0.23 -3.58 5.48
N LEU A 74 -0.62 -4.41 6.44
CA LEU A 74 -0.48 -5.87 6.32
C LEU A 74 -1.39 -6.42 5.23
N PHE A 75 -2.62 -5.91 5.11
CA PHE A 75 -3.52 -6.32 4.02
C PHE A 75 -2.90 -6.05 2.65
N SER A 76 -2.31 -4.87 2.44
CA SER A 76 -1.65 -4.52 1.20
C SER A 76 -0.45 -5.43 0.90
N TYR A 77 0.45 -5.59 1.85
CA TYR A 77 1.64 -6.41 1.65
C TYR A 77 1.31 -7.90 1.48
N VAL A 78 0.34 -8.44 2.22
CA VAL A 78 -0.10 -9.84 2.07
C VAL A 78 -0.78 -10.05 0.72
N ALA A 79 -1.71 -9.17 0.33
CA ALA A 79 -2.43 -9.29 -0.95
C ALA A 79 -1.44 -9.29 -2.13
N SER A 80 -0.47 -8.37 -2.11
CA SER A 80 0.54 -8.26 -3.15
C SER A 80 1.51 -9.45 -3.15
N THR A 81 2.02 -9.86 -1.98
CA THR A 81 2.91 -11.02 -1.86
C THR A 81 2.23 -12.28 -2.41
N VAL A 82 0.98 -12.54 -2.05
CA VAL A 82 0.23 -13.72 -2.52
C VAL A 82 -0.06 -13.62 -4.02
N TYR A 83 -0.43 -12.44 -4.52
CA TYR A 83 -0.65 -12.22 -5.95
C TYR A 83 0.60 -12.51 -6.77
N HIS A 84 1.77 -12.03 -6.35
CA HIS A 84 3.02 -12.24 -7.08
C HIS A 84 3.57 -13.66 -6.92
N ALA A 85 3.40 -14.30 -5.76
CA ALA A 85 3.87 -15.67 -5.50
C ALA A 85 3.10 -16.73 -6.27
N ILE A 86 1.82 -16.51 -6.58
CA ILE A 86 0.99 -17.52 -7.25
C ILE A 86 1.34 -17.64 -8.73
N SER A 87 1.27 -18.88 -9.25
CA SER A 87 1.49 -19.15 -10.67
C SER A 87 0.64 -18.23 -11.57
N PRO A 88 1.21 -17.68 -12.66
CA PRO A 88 0.45 -16.87 -13.61
C PRO A 88 -0.68 -17.62 -14.30
N TYR A 89 -0.63 -18.96 -14.29
CA TYR A 89 -1.67 -19.81 -14.85
C TYR A 89 -2.77 -20.20 -13.84
N SER A 90 -2.68 -19.74 -12.60
CA SER A 90 -3.69 -20.01 -11.59
C SER A 90 -5.00 -19.31 -11.92
N LYS A 91 -6.11 -20.03 -11.75
CA LYS A 91 -7.47 -19.46 -11.85
C LYS A 91 -7.74 -18.35 -10.84
N TRP A 92 -6.92 -18.24 -9.80
CA TRP A 92 -7.02 -17.21 -8.77
C TRP A 92 -6.25 -15.94 -9.09
N LYS A 93 -5.31 -15.97 -10.07
CA LYS A 93 -4.41 -14.84 -10.38
C LYS A 93 -5.17 -13.53 -10.62
N GLU A 94 -6.24 -13.58 -11.43
CA GLU A 94 -7.07 -12.41 -11.76
C GLU A 94 -7.82 -11.87 -10.52
N ARG A 95 -8.33 -12.76 -9.65
CA ARG A 95 -9.01 -12.34 -8.42
C ARG A 95 -8.04 -11.75 -7.41
N LEU A 96 -6.86 -12.34 -7.27
CA LEU A 96 -5.79 -11.83 -6.40
C LEU A 96 -5.26 -10.48 -6.88
N ARG A 97 -5.18 -10.26 -8.19
CA ARG A 97 -4.86 -8.95 -8.75
C ARG A 97 -5.83 -7.86 -8.30
N LYS A 98 -7.13 -8.16 -8.26
CA LYS A 98 -8.15 -7.22 -7.78
C LYS A 98 -7.97 -6.89 -6.30
N TRP A 99 -7.61 -7.87 -5.49
CA TRP A 99 -7.30 -7.66 -4.08
C TRP A 99 -6.01 -6.88 -3.88
N ASP A 100 -4.96 -7.17 -4.66
CA ASP A 100 -3.70 -6.41 -4.66
C ASP A 100 -3.95 -4.92 -4.93
N HIS A 101 -4.72 -4.59 -5.95
CA HIS A 101 -5.09 -3.20 -6.24
C HIS A 101 -6.00 -2.57 -5.17
N ALA A 102 -7.04 -3.29 -4.73
CA ALA A 102 -7.93 -2.80 -3.68
C ALA A 102 -7.19 -2.49 -2.38
N ALA A 103 -6.21 -3.32 -2.03
CA ALA A 103 -5.45 -3.20 -0.80
C ALA A 103 -4.56 -1.94 -0.75
N ILE A 104 -4.23 -1.32 -1.89
CA ILE A 104 -3.51 -0.03 -1.93
C ILE A 104 -4.36 1.07 -1.28
N TYR A 105 -5.66 1.11 -1.54
CA TYR A 105 -6.55 2.08 -0.89
C TYR A 105 -6.58 1.90 0.63
N TRP A 106 -6.56 0.64 1.11
CA TRP A 106 -6.52 0.34 2.54
C TRP A 106 -5.19 0.73 3.17
N HIS A 107 -4.08 0.56 2.43
CA HIS A 107 -2.76 1.00 2.88
C HIS A 107 -2.74 2.51 3.10
N ILE A 108 -3.25 3.28 2.13
CA ILE A 108 -3.33 4.74 2.22
C ILE A 108 -4.25 5.16 3.37
N ALA A 109 -5.46 4.60 3.50
CA ALA A 109 -6.36 4.93 4.60
C ALA A 109 -5.76 4.54 5.96
N GLY A 110 -5.10 3.40 6.02
CA GLY A 110 -4.37 2.93 7.20
C GLY A 110 -3.29 3.90 7.64
N SER A 111 -2.45 4.39 6.71
CA SER A 111 -1.37 5.34 7.02
C SER A 111 -1.89 6.69 7.56
N TYR A 112 -3.07 7.13 7.14
CA TYR A 112 -3.70 8.31 7.72
C TYR A 112 -4.17 8.11 9.18
N SER A 113 -4.45 6.87 9.59
CA SER A 113 -5.11 6.62 10.88
C SER A 113 -4.31 7.06 12.11
N PRO A 114 -2.98 6.83 12.24
CA PRO A 114 -2.20 7.39 13.33
C PRO A 114 -2.15 8.92 13.32
N ILE A 115 -2.00 9.53 12.15
CA ILE A 115 -1.95 10.98 12.01
C ILE A 115 -3.28 11.60 12.49
N THR A 116 -4.39 11.06 12.01
CA THR A 116 -5.72 11.65 12.24
C THR A 116 -6.30 11.34 13.62
N LEU A 117 -6.12 10.11 14.14
CA LEU A 117 -6.71 9.67 15.40
C LEU A 117 -5.80 9.87 16.61
N ILE A 118 -4.50 10.12 16.40
CA ILE A 118 -3.56 10.38 17.49
C ILE A 118 -3.14 11.84 17.46
N ALA A 119 -2.37 12.27 16.45
CA ALA A 119 -1.81 13.61 16.42
C ALA A 119 -2.87 14.70 16.21
N MET A 120 -3.77 14.55 15.24
CA MET A 120 -4.75 15.59 14.89
C MET A 120 -6.03 15.54 15.72
N ARG A 121 -6.23 14.54 16.57
CA ARG A 121 -7.50 14.33 17.28
C ARG A 121 -7.97 15.54 18.09
N GLU A 122 -7.06 16.24 18.71
CA GLU A 122 -7.32 17.41 19.56
C GLU A 122 -7.08 18.76 18.86
N HIS A 123 -6.72 18.70 17.55
CA HIS A 123 -6.46 19.90 16.73
C HIS A 123 -7.67 20.24 15.83
N GLY A 124 -8.89 20.22 16.38
CA GLY A 124 -10.11 20.55 15.67
C GLY A 124 -10.69 19.39 14.85
N TYR A 125 -11.55 19.73 13.89
CA TYR A 125 -12.34 18.73 13.13
C TYR A 125 -11.60 18.11 11.94
N TRP A 126 -10.48 18.65 11.51
CA TRP A 126 -9.77 18.23 10.30
C TRP A 126 -9.26 16.78 10.36
N GLY A 127 -8.86 16.30 11.55
CA GLY A 127 -8.50 14.90 11.75
C GLY A 127 -9.65 13.96 11.36
N TRP A 128 -10.87 14.26 11.82
CA TRP A 128 -12.06 13.49 11.48
C TRP A 128 -12.47 13.61 10.00
N VAL A 129 -12.36 14.81 9.41
CA VAL A 129 -12.67 15.01 7.99
C VAL A 129 -11.75 14.16 7.11
N LEU A 130 -10.44 14.21 7.34
CA LEU A 130 -9.48 13.39 6.60
C LEU A 130 -9.71 11.89 6.85
N PHE A 131 -9.91 11.48 8.09
CA PHE A 131 -10.18 10.08 8.45
C PHE A 131 -11.38 9.52 7.69
N ILE A 132 -12.53 10.19 7.78
CA ILE A 132 -13.76 9.76 7.11
C ILE A 132 -13.56 9.75 5.59
N PHE A 133 -12.91 10.77 5.04
CA PHE A 133 -12.66 10.87 3.60
C PHE A 133 -11.83 9.69 3.09
N VAL A 134 -10.67 9.41 3.68
CA VAL A 134 -9.78 8.35 3.18
C VAL A 134 -10.38 6.95 3.37
N TRP A 135 -11.09 6.68 4.47
CA TRP A 135 -11.77 5.40 4.67
C TRP A 135 -12.97 5.22 3.74
N THR A 136 -13.69 6.30 3.42
CA THR A 136 -14.73 6.28 2.37
C THR A 136 -14.11 5.98 1.01
N CYS A 137 -12.98 6.61 0.67
CA CYS A 137 -12.24 6.31 -0.55
C CYS A 137 -11.76 4.85 -0.59
N ALA A 138 -11.33 4.28 0.55
CA ALA A 138 -10.90 2.87 0.61
C ALA A 138 -12.04 1.91 0.27
N ILE A 139 -13.24 2.16 0.80
CA ILE A 139 -14.44 1.37 0.48
C ILE A 139 -14.82 1.53 -1.00
N ALA A 140 -14.93 2.76 -1.48
CA ALA A 140 -15.30 3.06 -2.87
C ALA A 140 -14.27 2.52 -3.87
N GLY A 141 -12.97 2.66 -3.56
CA GLY A 141 -11.87 2.12 -4.35
C GLY A 141 -11.89 0.60 -4.43
N THR A 142 -12.18 -0.08 -3.32
CA THR A 142 -12.36 -1.52 -3.29
C THR A 142 -13.49 -1.96 -4.24
N ILE A 143 -14.66 -1.33 -4.15
CA ILE A 143 -15.79 -1.62 -5.04
C ILE A 143 -15.39 -1.39 -6.50
N SER A 144 -14.69 -0.30 -6.79
CA SER A 144 -14.21 0.02 -8.15
C SER A 144 -13.24 -1.03 -8.68
N SER A 145 -12.31 -1.52 -7.85
CA SER A 145 -11.33 -2.54 -8.23
C SER A 145 -11.99 -3.86 -8.62
N PHE A 146 -13.16 -4.20 -8.03
CA PHE A 146 -13.89 -5.39 -8.41
C PHE A 146 -14.79 -5.24 -9.65
N HIS A 147 -15.20 -4.01 -10.00
CA HIS A 147 -16.13 -3.78 -11.11
C HIS A 147 -15.45 -3.34 -12.41
N LYS A 148 -14.36 -2.58 -12.35
CA LYS A 148 -13.82 -1.85 -13.51
C LYS A 148 -12.37 -2.19 -13.90
N LEU A 149 -11.73 -3.17 -13.30
CA LEU A 149 -10.34 -3.51 -13.62
C LEU A 149 -10.22 -3.98 -15.09
N LYS A 150 -10.01 -3.02 -16.00
CA LYS A 150 -9.34 -3.27 -17.27
C LYS A 150 -7.82 -3.29 -16.99
N SER A 151 -7.08 -4.01 -17.82
CA SER A 151 -5.62 -4.04 -17.72
C SER A 151 -5.06 -2.61 -17.70
N HIS A 152 -4.26 -2.26 -16.69
CA HIS A 152 -3.58 -0.98 -16.51
C HIS A 152 -4.42 0.25 -16.84
N SER A 153 -5.08 0.77 -15.82
CA SER A 153 -5.71 2.07 -15.90
C SER A 153 -4.86 3.09 -15.12
N ASN A 154 -4.27 4.06 -15.82
CA ASN A 154 -3.64 5.22 -15.18
C ASN A 154 -4.62 5.96 -14.25
N LEU A 155 -5.93 5.74 -14.44
CA LEU A 155 -6.96 6.31 -13.58
C LEU A 155 -6.87 5.81 -12.13
N GLU A 156 -6.56 4.52 -11.92
CA GLU A 156 -6.35 4.00 -10.56
C GLU A 156 -5.12 4.64 -9.89
N THR A 157 -4.03 4.78 -10.64
CA THR A 157 -2.83 5.47 -10.14
C THR A 157 -3.14 6.92 -9.75
N ILE A 158 -3.91 7.62 -10.57
CA ILE A 158 -4.36 9.00 -10.26
C ILE A 158 -5.22 9.03 -9.00
N THR A 159 -6.12 8.05 -8.81
CA THR A 159 -6.96 7.99 -7.60
C THR A 159 -6.13 7.68 -6.35
N PHE A 160 -5.14 6.81 -6.41
CA PHE A 160 -4.21 6.54 -5.29
C PHE A 160 -3.42 7.80 -4.91
N VAL A 161 -2.82 8.47 -5.90
CA VAL A 161 -2.05 9.70 -5.68
C VAL A 161 -2.96 10.80 -5.15
N GLY A 162 -4.14 11.00 -5.74
CA GLY A 162 -5.12 11.99 -5.28
C GLY A 162 -5.59 11.75 -3.84
N MET A 163 -5.85 10.49 -3.47
CA MET A 163 -6.19 10.12 -2.10
C MET A 163 -5.01 10.40 -1.14
N GLY A 164 -3.78 10.04 -1.52
CA GLY A 164 -2.59 10.31 -0.71
C GLY A 164 -2.30 11.80 -0.55
N LEU A 165 -2.59 12.62 -1.56
CA LEU A 165 -2.42 14.06 -1.51
C LEU A 165 -3.56 14.81 -0.80
N SER A 166 -4.61 14.14 -0.34
CA SER A 166 -5.71 14.79 0.38
C SER A 166 -5.27 15.48 1.68
N VAL A 167 -4.13 15.08 2.26
CA VAL A 167 -3.49 15.75 3.39
C VAL A 167 -3.22 17.25 3.12
N LEU A 168 -3.00 17.63 1.86
CA LEU A 168 -2.77 19.03 1.46
C LEU A 168 -3.98 19.94 1.76
N LEU A 169 -5.19 19.37 1.80
CA LEU A 169 -6.42 20.12 2.15
C LEU A 169 -6.45 20.55 3.61
N ALA A 170 -5.68 19.87 4.47
CA ALA A 170 -5.56 20.14 5.89
C ALA A 170 -4.10 20.43 6.30
N MET A 171 -3.29 20.98 5.40
CA MET A 171 -1.85 21.15 5.59
C MET A 171 -1.52 21.92 6.87
N LYS A 172 -2.21 23.04 7.13
CA LYS A 172 -1.96 23.81 8.35
C LYS A 172 -2.26 23.02 9.63
N PRO A 173 -3.45 22.39 9.80
CA PRO A 173 -3.72 21.51 10.93
C PRO A 173 -2.71 20.36 11.09
N VAL A 174 -2.22 19.78 9.99
CA VAL A 174 -1.19 18.73 10.03
C VAL A 174 0.15 19.26 10.53
N ILE A 175 0.58 20.43 10.06
CA ILE A 175 1.82 21.08 10.54
C ILE A 175 1.70 21.46 12.02
N ASP A 176 0.54 21.96 12.45
CA ASP A 176 0.31 22.33 13.85
C ASP A 176 0.29 21.10 14.78
N ALA A 177 -0.11 19.92 14.26
CA ALA A 177 -0.24 18.68 15.02
C ALA A 177 1.02 17.80 15.02
N LEU A 178 1.86 17.87 14.02
CA LEU A 178 3.04 17.02 13.93
C LEU A 178 4.31 17.73 14.43
N SER A 179 5.20 16.98 15.06
CA SER A 179 6.58 17.43 15.23
C SER A 179 7.23 17.71 13.86
N THR A 180 8.22 18.56 13.82
CA THR A 180 8.99 18.79 12.57
C THR A 180 9.56 17.48 12.02
N ALA A 181 10.01 16.56 12.88
CA ALA A 181 10.57 15.29 12.48
C ALA A 181 9.48 14.39 11.85
N ALA A 182 8.34 14.19 12.51
CA ALA A 182 7.22 13.42 11.99
C ALA A 182 6.73 13.99 10.64
N PHE A 183 6.59 15.31 10.55
CA PHE A 183 6.19 16.00 9.32
C PHE A 183 7.15 15.72 8.16
N LEU A 184 8.46 15.85 8.39
CA LEU A 184 9.47 15.58 7.36
C LEU A 184 9.45 14.10 6.91
N TRP A 185 9.21 13.14 7.81
CA TRP A 185 9.07 11.74 7.45
C TRP A 185 7.80 11.45 6.65
N VAL A 186 6.68 12.12 6.95
CA VAL A 186 5.45 12.06 6.14
C VAL A 186 5.68 12.65 4.74
N VAL A 187 6.43 13.74 4.62
CA VAL A 187 6.82 14.31 3.32
C VAL A 187 7.71 13.31 2.54
N ALA A 188 8.71 12.71 3.19
CA ALA A 188 9.59 11.71 2.57
C ALA A 188 8.80 10.47 2.10
N GLU A 189 7.84 10.00 2.88
CA GLU A 189 6.87 8.96 2.50
C GLU A 189 6.14 9.34 1.22
N GLY A 190 5.55 10.54 1.18
CA GLY A 190 4.82 11.04 0.01
C GLY A 190 5.70 11.11 -1.24
N VAL A 191 6.95 11.57 -1.12
CA VAL A 191 7.94 11.59 -2.21
C VAL A 191 8.23 10.17 -2.70
N CYS A 192 8.42 9.20 -1.80
CA CYS A 192 8.63 7.80 -2.16
C CYS A 192 7.42 7.25 -2.93
N TYR A 193 6.20 7.42 -2.43
CA TYR A 193 5.00 6.87 -3.09
C TYR A 193 4.72 7.52 -4.45
N ILE A 194 4.89 8.85 -4.58
CA ILE A 194 4.72 9.54 -5.85
C ILE A 194 5.77 9.08 -6.86
N THR A 195 7.04 8.97 -6.45
CA THR A 195 8.12 8.46 -7.30
C THR A 195 7.82 7.02 -7.73
N GLY A 196 7.37 6.18 -6.81
CA GLY A 196 6.94 4.82 -7.11
C GLY A 196 5.80 4.79 -8.13
N ALA A 197 4.78 5.65 -7.98
CA ALA A 197 3.66 5.75 -8.91
C ALA A 197 4.10 6.15 -10.33
N VAL A 198 5.12 7.00 -10.46
CA VAL A 198 5.73 7.32 -11.77
C VAL A 198 6.32 6.05 -12.39
N PHE A 199 7.11 5.27 -11.65
CA PHE A 199 7.67 4.01 -12.16
C PHE A 199 6.59 2.99 -12.50
N TYR A 200 5.54 2.88 -11.68
CA TYR A 200 4.38 2.04 -11.97
C TYR A 200 3.71 2.41 -13.30
N SER A 201 3.62 3.69 -13.62
CA SER A 201 3.04 4.18 -14.89
C SER A 201 3.90 3.83 -16.12
N ILE A 202 5.20 3.54 -15.94
CA ILE A 202 6.14 3.14 -17.01
C ILE A 202 6.14 1.61 -17.19
N ASN A 203 4.99 0.99 -17.15
CA ASN A 203 4.80 -0.47 -17.09
C ASN A 203 5.34 -1.29 -18.27
N LYS A 204 5.66 -0.66 -19.40
CA LYS A 204 6.20 -1.34 -20.61
C LYS A 204 7.66 -1.78 -20.47
N LYS A 205 8.41 -1.24 -19.51
CA LYS A 205 9.82 -1.59 -19.30
C LYS A 205 9.92 -2.63 -18.19
N LYS A 206 10.85 -3.60 -18.39
CA LYS A 206 11.16 -4.60 -17.37
C LYS A 206 11.54 -3.96 -16.04
N TYR A 207 11.19 -4.60 -14.94
CA TYR A 207 11.51 -4.22 -13.56
C TYR A 207 10.89 -2.90 -13.06
N MET A 208 10.15 -2.15 -13.88
CA MET A 208 9.54 -0.90 -13.40
C MET A 208 8.53 -1.14 -12.27
N HIS A 209 7.80 -2.23 -12.33
CA HIS A 209 6.90 -2.63 -11.24
C HIS A 209 7.68 -3.06 -9.98
N THR A 210 8.78 -3.76 -10.14
CA THR A 210 9.67 -4.11 -9.03
C THR A 210 10.26 -2.85 -8.37
N VAL A 211 10.69 -1.87 -9.17
CA VAL A 211 11.17 -0.58 -8.67
C VAL A 211 10.07 0.13 -7.88
N PHE A 212 8.84 0.13 -8.40
CA PHE A 212 7.67 0.65 -7.67
C PHE A 212 7.53 -0.01 -6.29
N HIS A 213 7.63 -1.35 -6.18
CA HIS A 213 7.57 -2.07 -4.91
C HIS A 213 8.62 -1.61 -3.89
N PHE A 214 9.85 -1.36 -4.35
CA PHE A 214 10.90 -0.85 -3.47
C PHE A 214 10.61 0.58 -2.98
N PHE A 215 10.02 1.44 -3.82
CA PHE A 215 9.58 2.76 -3.40
C PHE A 215 8.42 2.70 -2.41
N VAL A 216 7.47 1.76 -2.58
CA VAL A 216 6.40 1.52 -1.60
C VAL A 216 6.99 1.08 -0.27
N LEU A 217 7.96 0.17 -0.27
CA LEU A 217 8.63 -0.28 0.94
C LEU A 217 9.40 0.86 1.64
N ALA A 218 10.11 1.68 0.87
CA ALA A 218 10.82 2.85 1.40
C ALA A 218 9.85 3.87 2.01
N GLY A 219 8.71 4.14 1.36
CA GLY A 219 7.65 4.98 1.90
C GLY A 219 7.10 4.45 3.22
N SER A 220 6.85 3.12 3.30
CA SER A 220 6.40 2.50 4.55
C SER A 220 7.43 2.58 5.67
N ILE A 221 8.72 2.53 5.37
CA ILE A 221 9.78 2.74 6.38
C ILE A 221 9.73 4.19 6.89
N CYS A 222 9.61 5.17 6.00
CA CYS A 222 9.43 6.57 6.40
C CYS A 222 8.19 6.74 7.29
N HIS A 223 7.08 6.11 6.93
CA HIS A 223 5.85 6.16 7.72
C HIS A 223 6.00 5.51 9.10
N ILE A 224 6.65 4.35 9.20
CA ILE A 224 6.96 3.71 10.49
C ILE A 224 7.71 4.67 11.42
N ILE A 225 8.68 5.40 10.90
CA ILE A 225 9.45 6.38 11.69
C ILE A 225 8.56 7.55 12.11
N ALA A 226 7.70 8.04 11.22
CA ALA A 226 6.72 9.10 11.55
C ALA A 226 5.74 8.64 12.63
N VAL A 227 5.20 7.42 12.54
CA VAL A 227 4.29 6.86 13.55
C VAL A 227 4.99 6.70 14.90
N TRP A 228 6.26 6.26 14.91
CA TRP A 228 7.03 6.19 16.15
C TRP A 228 7.16 7.56 16.82
N ASP A 229 7.50 8.60 16.05
CA ASP A 229 7.59 9.98 16.58
C ASP A 229 6.23 10.47 17.12
N ILE A 230 5.13 10.20 16.40
CA ILE A 230 3.78 10.50 16.87
C ILE A 230 3.47 9.79 18.20
N LEU A 231 3.81 8.51 18.33
CA LEU A 231 3.59 7.77 19.56
C LEU A 231 4.42 8.33 20.73
N MET A 232 5.67 8.69 20.48
CA MET A 232 6.52 9.31 21.52
C MET A 232 6.04 10.69 21.96
N THR A 233 5.31 11.40 21.10
CA THR A 233 4.79 12.74 21.38
C THR A 233 3.45 12.72 22.10
N TYR A 234 2.57 11.75 21.78
CA TYR A 234 1.15 11.77 22.19
C TYR A 234 0.73 10.62 23.11
N VAL A 235 1.59 9.63 23.33
CA VAL A 235 1.32 8.43 24.13
C VAL A 235 2.35 8.28 25.24
#